data_2e7a0a50fb67acb14d6add7fbeb71433
#
_entry.id   2e7a0a50fb67acb14d6add7fbeb71433
#
_cell.length_a   1.000
_cell.length_b   1.000
_cell.length_c   1.000
_cell.angle_alpha   90.00
_cell.angle_beta   90.00
_cell.angle_gamma   90.00
#
_symmetry.space_group_name_H-M   'P 1'
#
loop_
_entity.id
_entity.type
_entity.pdbx_description
1 polymer ?
#
loop_
_entity_poly.entity_id
_entity_poly.type
_entity_poly.pdbx_seq_one_letter_code
_entity_poly.pdbx_strand_id
1 'polypeptide(L)'
;MEFTRREAFISALIPFLHAAAGSAQGQQPQTAPSTTVFEHDLPNLTMDGWEVNASTITMAPGSSSSVHRHPGFVLVYVLEGDIVTKISGQEQKTYSAGQMFYEPPGSTHEVSRNASATKPAKFLALIFANKGAQLVMPA
;
A
#
# COMPACT_ATOMS: atom_id res chain seq x y z
N MET A 1 -72.59 -67.73 -14.90
CA MET A 1 -72.27 -66.27 -14.81
C MET A 1 -70.87 -66.18 -14.24
N GLU A 2 -69.90 -66.00 -15.11
CA GLU A 2 -68.51 -65.93 -14.71
C GLU A 2 -68.01 -64.48 -14.78
N PHE A 3 -67.51 -63.96 -13.67
CA PHE A 3 -66.81 -62.66 -13.62
C PHE A 3 -65.31 -62.90 -13.65
N THR A 4 -64.74 -62.66 -14.80
CA THR A 4 -63.24 -62.62 -14.95
C THR A 4 -62.64 -61.35 -14.37
N ARG A 5 -61.80 -61.47 -13.33
CA ARG A 5 -61.02 -60.41 -12.80
C ARG A 5 -59.79 -60.20 -13.71
N ARG A 6 -59.74 -58.99 -14.33
CA ARG A 6 -58.50 -58.52 -14.98
C ARG A 6 -57.61 -57.84 -13.91
N GLU A 7 -56.48 -58.42 -13.62
CA GLU A 7 -55.47 -57.79 -12.81
C GLU A 7 -54.70 -56.78 -13.65
N ALA A 8 -54.76 -55.51 -13.25
CA ALA A 8 -53.99 -54.46 -13.87
C ALA A 8 -52.64 -54.35 -13.13
N PHE A 9 -51.55 -54.73 -13.81
CA PHE A 9 -50.19 -54.46 -13.32
C PHE A 9 -49.88 -52.99 -13.50
N ILE A 10 -49.78 -52.23 -12.39
CA ILE A 10 -49.28 -50.87 -12.38
C ILE A 10 -47.77 -50.96 -12.29
N SER A 11 -47.10 -50.76 -13.43
CA SER A 11 -45.63 -50.56 -13.46
C SER A 11 -45.31 -49.16 -12.92
N ALA A 12 -44.78 -49.11 -11.71
CA ALA A 12 -44.24 -47.91 -11.14
C ALA A 12 -42.89 -47.59 -11.80
N LEU A 13 -42.88 -46.57 -12.66
CA LEU A 13 -41.66 -45.96 -13.17
C LEU A 13 -41.02 -45.14 -12.04
N ILE A 14 -39.88 -45.58 -11.51
CA ILE A 14 -39.07 -44.81 -10.59
C ILE A 14 -38.22 -43.84 -11.43
N PRO A 15 -38.35 -42.53 -11.26
CA PRO A 15 -37.44 -41.61 -11.94
C PRO A 15 -36.07 -41.69 -11.28
N PHE A 16 -35.08 -42.10 -12.04
CA PHE A 16 -33.67 -41.93 -11.67
C PHE A 16 -33.31 -40.47 -11.56
N LEU A 17 -33.20 -39.95 -10.35
CA LEU A 17 -32.68 -38.63 -10.08
C LEU A 17 -31.17 -38.66 -10.37
N HIS A 18 -30.76 -38.20 -11.55
CA HIS A 18 -29.36 -37.93 -11.83
C HIS A 18 -28.95 -36.68 -11.03
N ALA A 19 -28.29 -36.91 -9.91
CA ALA A 19 -27.58 -35.85 -9.24
C ALA A 19 -26.42 -35.41 -10.15
N ALA A 20 -26.59 -34.30 -10.84
CA ALA A 20 -25.48 -33.62 -11.52
C ALA A 20 -24.45 -33.22 -10.45
N ALA A 21 -23.36 -33.96 -10.36
CA ALA A 21 -22.19 -33.53 -9.61
C ALA A 21 -21.66 -32.27 -10.31
N GLY A 22 -22.05 -31.09 -9.82
CA GLY A 22 -21.48 -29.83 -10.22
C GLY A 22 -20.01 -29.85 -9.88
N SER A 23 -19.15 -29.96 -10.91
CA SER A 23 -17.73 -29.76 -10.77
C SER A 23 -17.52 -28.35 -10.24
N ALA A 24 -17.13 -28.20 -8.98
CA ALA A 24 -16.63 -26.95 -8.44
C ALA A 24 -15.37 -26.60 -9.25
N GLN A 25 -15.52 -25.78 -10.28
CA GLN A 25 -14.39 -25.18 -10.97
C GLN A 25 -13.69 -24.31 -9.94
N GLY A 26 -12.56 -24.78 -9.43
CA GLY A 26 -11.68 -23.98 -8.57
C GLY A 26 -11.34 -22.70 -9.33
N GLN A 27 -11.79 -21.56 -8.81
CA GLN A 27 -11.34 -20.26 -9.30
C GLN A 27 -9.82 -20.22 -9.20
N GLN A 28 -9.14 -20.14 -10.34
CA GLN A 28 -7.72 -19.87 -10.35
C GLN A 28 -7.48 -18.51 -9.65
N PRO A 29 -6.45 -18.42 -8.80
CA PRO A 29 -6.11 -17.15 -8.17
C PRO A 29 -5.89 -16.10 -9.25
N GLN A 30 -6.75 -15.09 -9.32
CA GLN A 30 -6.55 -13.96 -10.20
C GLN A 30 -5.51 -13.04 -9.56
N THR A 31 -4.39 -12.84 -10.23
CA THR A 31 -3.40 -11.84 -9.82
C THR A 31 -4.04 -10.46 -9.98
N ALA A 32 -4.13 -9.71 -8.88
CA ALA A 32 -4.60 -8.33 -8.95
C ALA A 32 -3.64 -7.50 -9.82
N PRO A 33 -4.14 -6.60 -10.68
CA PRO A 33 -3.28 -5.72 -11.45
C PRO A 33 -2.47 -4.83 -10.49
N SER A 34 -1.17 -4.66 -10.78
CA SER A 34 -0.27 -3.83 -9.99
C SER A 34 0.44 -2.82 -10.87
N THR A 35 0.76 -1.66 -10.30
CA THR A 35 1.55 -0.62 -10.96
C THR A 35 2.68 -0.21 -10.03
N THR A 36 3.92 -0.19 -10.52
CA THR A 36 5.06 0.32 -9.78
C THR A 36 4.97 1.84 -9.69
N VAL A 37 4.88 2.38 -8.48
CA VAL A 37 4.79 3.84 -8.23
C VAL A 37 6.14 4.45 -7.89
N PHE A 38 7.10 3.62 -7.49
CA PHE A 38 8.43 4.04 -7.09
C PHE A 38 9.41 2.88 -7.17
N GLU A 39 10.63 3.16 -7.64
CA GLU A 39 11.75 2.23 -7.65
C GLU A 39 13.02 3.01 -7.35
N HIS A 40 13.83 2.55 -6.41
CA HIS A 40 15.07 3.19 -6.01
C HIS A 40 16.01 2.15 -5.39
N ASP A 41 17.30 2.25 -5.71
CA ASP A 41 18.33 1.43 -5.06
C ASP A 41 18.47 1.82 -3.59
N LEU A 42 18.43 0.81 -2.72
CA LEU A 42 18.70 1.04 -1.30
C LEU A 42 20.18 1.28 -1.05
N PRO A 43 20.52 2.02 0.01
CA PRO A 43 21.91 2.23 0.37
C PRO A 43 22.58 0.89 0.73
N ASN A 44 23.87 0.77 0.43
CA ASN A 44 24.65 -0.42 0.80
C ASN A 44 24.93 -0.41 2.31
N LEU A 45 23.99 -0.89 3.09
CA LEU A 45 23.99 -0.91 4.55
C LEU A 45 23.69 -2.32 5.07
N THR A 46 24.31 -2.65 6.21
CA THR A 46 23.87 -3.78 7.03
C THR A 46 22.70 -3.32 7.91
N MET A 47 21.56 -4.01 7.81
CA MET A 47 20.33 -3.63 8.51
C MET A 47 20.18 -4.28 9.90
N ASP A 48 21.23 -4.91 10.42
CA ASP A 48 21.22 -5.52 11.76
C ASP A 48 20.96 -4.47 12.83
N GLY A 49 19.94 -4.72 13.67
CA GLY A 49 19.55 -3.78 14.72
C GLY A 49 18.81 -2.54 14.25
N TRP A 50 18.38 -2.51 12.99
CA TRP A 50 17.54 -1.44 12.45
C TRP A 50 16.06 -1.71 12.71
N GLU A 51 15.31 -0.64 12.70
CA GLU A 51 13.83 -0.67 12.72
C GLU A 51 13.27 0.32 11.70
N VAL A 52 12.01 0.13 11.34
CA VAL A 52 11.25 1.11 10.57
C VAL A 52 10.23 1.78 11.48
N ASN A 53 10.23 3.11 11.47
CA ASN A 53 9.17 3.91 12.07
C ASN A 53 8.28 4.48 10.96
N ALA A 54 6.99 4.15 11.00
CA ALA A 54 6.01 4.61 10.03
C ALA A 54 5.10 5.65 10.71
N SER A 55 5.08 6.86 10.17
CA SER A 55 4.26 7.96 10.70
C SER A 55 3.52 8.69 9.59
N THR A 56 2.27 9.07 9.84
CA THR A 56 1.54 9.99 8.97
C THR A 56 1.71 11.41 9.48
N ILE A 57 2.07 12.31 8.58
CA ILE A 57 2.24 13.73 8.86
C ILE A 57 1.20 14.51 8.06
N THR A 58 0.45 15.38 8.75
CA THR A 58 -0.47 16.33 8.11
C THR A 58 0.12 17.74 8.21
N MET A 59 0.32 18.34 7.05
CA MET A 59 0.80 19.72 6.92
C MET A 59 -0.38 20.68 6.69
N ALA A 60 -0.52 21.65 7.58
CA ALA A 60 -1.52 22.69 7.40
C ALA A 60 -1.27 23.50 6.11
N PRO A 61 -2.29 24.21 5.56
CA PRO A 61 -2.09 25.09 4.43
C PRO A 61 -0.94 26.08 4.68
N GLY A 62 -0.04 26.21 3.71
CA GLY A 62 1.11 27.12 3.77
C GLY A 62 2.19 26.78 4.79
N SER A 63 2.08 25.66 5.51
CA SER A 63 3.06 25.26 6.53
C SER A 63 4.32 24.64 5.91
N SER A 64 5.42 24.72 6.66
CA SER A 64 6.70 24.07 6.36
C SER A 64 7.31 23.48 7.64
N SER A 65 8.10 22.44 7.48
CA SER A 65 8.98 21.94 8.54
C SER A 65 10.28 22.76 8.61
N SER A 66 10.89 22.79 9.79
CA SER A 66 12.27 23.29 9.91
C SER A 66 13.24 22.37 9.17
N VAL A 67 14.38 22.92 8.80
CA VAL A 67 15.50 22.16 8.22
C VAL A 67 15.96 21.09 9.23
N HIS A 68 16.06 19.85 8.80
CA HIS A 68 16.33 18.72 9.68
C HIS A 68 17.05 17.57 8.96
N ARG A 69 17.48 16.58 9.73
CA ARG A 69 18.10 15.33 9.24
C ARG A 69 17.47 14.13 9.92
N HIS A 70 17.64 12.99 9.27
CA HIS A 70 17.28 11.67 9.82
C HIS A 70 18.53 10.81 10.04
N PRO A 71 18.56 9.94 11.08
CA PRO A 71 19.74 9.11 11.40
C PRO A 71 19.98 7.97 10.40
N GLY A 72 19.04 7.73 9.52
CA GLY A 72 19.11 6.71 8.48
C GLY A 72 18.50 7.24 7.18
N PHE A 73 17.78 6.42 6.45
CA PHE A 73 17.11 6.84 5.22
C PHE A 73 15.60 6.86 5.38
N VAL A 74 14.93 7.63 4.52
CA VAL A 74 13.47 7.80 4.59
C VAL A 74 12.86 7.53 3.23
N LEU A 75 11.73 6.83 3.23
CA LEU A 75 10.79 6.74 2.11
C LEU A 75 9.55 7.54 2.47
N VAL A 76 9.12 8.42 1.59
CA VAL A 76 7.91 9.22 1.77
C VAL A 76 6.92 8.92 0.67
N TYR A 77 5.67 8.62 1.04
CA TYR A 77 4.54 8.46 0.12
C TYR A 77 3.52 9.56 0.37
N VAL A 78 3.23 10.36 -0.65
CA VAL A 78 2.24 11.43 -0.54
C VAL A 78 0.84 10.84 -0.63
N LEU A 79 0.05 11.08 0.42
CA LEU A 79 -1.32 10.56 0.56
C LEU A 79 -2.37 11.57 0.06
N GLU A 80 -2.10 12.87 0.26
CA GLU A 80 -3.04 13.95 -0.09
C GLU A 80 -2.27 15.25 -0.36
N GLY A 81 -2.72 16.00 -1.35
CA GLY A 81 -2.13 17.29 -1.73
C GLY A 81 -0.77 17.16 -2.40
N ASP A 82 0.00 18.22 -2.32
CA ASP A 82 1.31 18.35 -2.94
C ASP A 82 2.37 18.79 -1.91
N ILE A 83 3.49 18.10 -1.88
CA ILE A 83 4.63 18.41 -1.02
C ILE A 83 5.78 18.91 -1.85
N VAL A 84 6.29 20.10 -1.53
CA VAL A 84 7.55 20.62 -2.08
C VAL A 84 8.67 20.18 -1.16
N THR A 85 9.66 19.49 -1.71
CA THR A 85 10.81 19.00 -0.97
C THR A 85 12.11 19.36 -1.66
N LYS A 86 13.17 19.59 -0.87
CA LYS A 86 14.54 19.67 -1.31
C LYS A 86 15.43 18.92 -0.33
N ILE A 87 16.12 17.93 -0.83
CA ILE A 87 17.12 17.16 -0.11
C ILE A 87 18.49 17.68 -0.53
N SER A 88 19.44 17.77 0.41
CA SER A 88 20.80 18.23 0.12
C SER A 88 21.42 17.45 -1.05
N GLY A 89 22.04 18.18 -1.98
CA GLY A 89 22.60 17.60 -3.20
C GLY A 89 21.60 17.26 -4.30
N GLN A 90 20.30 17.49 -4.10
CA GLN A 90 19.25 17.26 -5.10
C GLN A 90 18.55 18.57 -5.47
N GLU A 91 17.88 18.57 -6.61
CA GLU A 91 17.01 19.68 -7.00
C GLU A 91 15.72 19.68 -6.18
N GLN A 92 15.16 20.89 -5.98
CA GLN A 92 13.82 21.00 -5.39
C GLN A 92 12.77 20.43 -6.33
N LYS A 93 11.88 19.59 -5.77
CA LYS A 93 10.80 18.95 -6.51
C LYS A 93 9.47 19.03 -5.75
N THR A 94 8.38 18.92 -6.50
CA THR A 94 7.03 18.79 -5.94
C THR A 94 6.55 17.37 -6.21
N TYR A 95 6.01 16.73 -5.18
CA TYR A 95 5.42 15.39 -5.24
C TYR A 95 3.94 15.48 -4.88
N SER A 96 3.11 14.94 -5.75
CA SER A 96 1.65 14.88 -5.58
C SER A 96 1.19 13.57 -4.95
N ALA A 97 -0.07 13.51 -4.52
CA ALA A 97 -0.68 12.28 -4.01
C ALA A 97 -0.44 11.09 -4.96
N GLY A 98 -0.02 9.95 -4.40
CA GLY A 98 0.38 8.75 -5.14
C GLY A 98 1.84 8.68 -5.55
N GLN A 99 2.62 9.76 -5.36
CA GLN A 99 4.06 9.79 -5.65
C GLN A 99 4.90 9.57 -4.40
N MET A 100 6.14 9.15 -4.62
CA MET A 100 7.11 8.88 -3.56
C MET A 100 8.42 9.63 -3.79
N PHE A 101 9.16 9.85 -2.70
CA PHE A 101 10.54 10.30 -2.75
C PHE A 101 11.38 9.61 -1.67
N TYR A 102 12.69 9.73 -1.83
CA TYR A 102 13.69 9.10 -0.99
C TYR A 102 14.65 10.15 -0.42
N GLU A 103 14.96 10.01 0.86
CA GLU A 103 15.97 10.80 1.56
C GLU A 103 17.15 9.89 1.93
N PRO A 104 18.33 10.08 1.32
CA PRO A 104 19.51 9.28 1.61
C PRO A 104 20.00 9.41 3.07
N PRO A 105 20.72 8.40 3.60
CA PRO A 105 21.34 8.52 4.91
C PRO A 105 22.24 9.74 5.02
N GLY A 106 22.11 10.48 6.13
CA GLY A 106 22.94 11.67 6.41
C GLY A 106 22.59 12.90 5.57
N SER A 107 21.59 12.83 4.70
CA SER A 107 21.12 14.00 3.95
C SER A 107 20.41 15.00 4.86
N THR A 108 20.41 16.27 4.45
CA THR A 108 19.62 17.33 5.07
C THR A 108 18.35 17.54 4.26
N HIS A 109 17.19 17.51 4.91
CA HIS A 109 15.92 17.93 4.33
C HIS A 109 15.83 19.44 4.44
N GLU A 110 16.28 20.13 3.38
CA GLU A 110 16.41 21.59 3.34
C GLU A 110 15.06 22.29 3.17
N VAL A 111 14.14 21.68 2.41
CA VAL A 111 12.79 22.19 2.20
C VAL A 111 11.81 21.04 2.36
N SER A 112 10.82 21.23 3.22
CA SER A 112 9.65 20.36 3.36
C SER A 112 8.44 21.25 3.65
N ARG A 113 7.58 21.45 2.65
CA ARG A 113 6.43 22.34 2.82
C ARG A 113 5.21 21.86 2.01
N ASN A 114 4.04 22.23 2.52
CA ASN A 114 2.82 22.13 1.76
C ASN A 114 2.84 23.12 0.59
N ALA A 115 2.61 22.65 -0.63
CA ALA A 115 2.56 23.53 -1.81
C ALA A 115 1.34 24.46 -1.83
N SER A 116 0.25 24.06 -1.15
CA SER A 116 -1.00 24.80 -1.12
C SER A 116 -1.08 25.76 0.07
N ALA A 117 -1.49 26.99 -0.19
CA ALA A 117 -1.81 27.97 0.85
C ALA A 117 -3.23 27.82 1.43
N THR A 118 -4.07 26.95 0.86
CA THR A 118 -5.50 26.87 1.20
C THR A 118 -5.98 25.45 1.56
N LYS A 119 -5.23 24.41 1.19
CA LYS A 119 -5.58 23.02 1.43
C LYS A 119 -4.49 22.31 2.25
N PRO A 120 -4.83 21.38 3.12
CA PRO A 120 -3.84 20.55 3.81
C PRO A 120 -3.15 19.59 2.82
N ALA A 121 -1.97 19.12 3.21
CA ALA A 121 -1.31 18.01 2.56
C ALA A 121 -0.99 16.93 3.59
N LYS A 122 -0.92 15.66 3.17
CA LYS A 122 -0.65 14.53 4.05
C LYS A 122 0.30 13.54 3.38
N PHE A 123 1.23 13.03 4.15
CA PHE A 123 2.14 11.99 3.68
C PHE A 123 2.44 10.94 4.75
N LEU A 124 2.85 9.76 4.31
CA LEU A 124 3.40 8.70 5.13
C LEU A 124 4.91 8.76 5.02
N ALA A 125 5.60 8.88 6.15
CA ALA A 125 7.05 8.76 6.24
C ALA A 125 7.41 7.40 6.85
N LEU A 126 8.30 6.68 6.19
CA LEU A 126 8.91 5.43 6.64
C LEU A 126 10.39 5.72 6.94
N ILE A 127 10.74 5.90 8.20
CA ILE A 127 12.10 6.20 8.64
C ILE A 127 12.78 4.89 9.03
N PHE A 128 13.83 4.53 8.33
CA PHE A 128 14.67 3.36 8.62
C PHE A 128 15.92 3.82 9.36
N ALA A 129 16.11 3.36 10.58
CA ALA A 129 17.22 3.77 11.43
C ALA A 129 17.57 2.68 12.44
N ASN A 130 18.72 2.83 13.11
CA ASN A 130 19.07 1.98 14.23
C ASN A 130 18.00 2.10 15.33
N LYS A 131 17.67 0.99 15.96
CA LYS A 131 16.70 0.92 17.03
C LYS A 131 17.02 1.91 18.15
N GLY A 132 16.03 2.72 18.52
CA GLY A 132 16.17 3.71 19.58
C GLY A 132 16.87 5.02 19.16
N ALA A 133 17.20 5.20 17.89
CA ALA A 133 17.78 6.46 17.41
C ALA A 133 16.77 7.62 17.47
N GLN A 134 17.27 8.84 17.67
CA GLN A 134 16.46 10.06 17.55
C GLN A 134 16.11 10.27 16.07
N LEU A 135 14.83 10.10 15.73
CA LEU A 135 14.39 10.04 14.33
C LEU A 135 14.46 11.36 13.56
N VAL A 136 14.40 12.50 14.26
CA VAL A 136 14.51 13.85 13.68
C VAL A 136 15.52 14.64 14.46
N MET A 137 16.52 15.18 13.78
CA MET A 137 17.61 15.97 14.36
C MET A 137 17.69 17.33 13.66
N PRO A 138 18.04 18.40 14.37
CA PRO A 138 18.39 19.66 13.73
C PRO A 138 19.51 19.48 12.68
N ALA A 139 19.48 20.27 11.62
CA ALA A 139 20.52 20.26 10.58
C ALA A 139 21.77 21.00 11.03
#